data_e71a884e6f0d37caf6cf2fb0687bd73a
#
_entry.id   e71a884e6f0d37caf6cf2fb0687bd73a
#
_cell.length_a   1.000
_cell.length_b   1.000
_cell.length_c   1.000
_cell.angle_alpha   90.00
_cell.angle_beta   90.00
_cell.angle_gamma   90.00
#
_symmetry.space_group_name_H-M   'P 1'
#
loop_
_entity.id
_entity.type
_entity.pdbx_description
1 polymer ?
#
loop_
_entity_poly.entity_id
_entity_poly.type
_entity_poly.pdbx_seq_one_letter_code
_entity_poly.pdbx_strand_id
1 'polypeptide(L)'
;ELIDRLIAPGGNTVTESRPDYTPRVRRVLENAEAEAARFKSRAVGTEHLLIAILKESDCVATRLLFTMGINIQKLYGAILTAMGEAPLQGGASGNANTGRGPQTRGGAQTSETPALDQYSRDLTELAREGKLDPVVGRGQEIERVIQILSRRTKNNPCLIGEPGVGKTAIAEGLAQRIALGIVPETIRDKRVVVLDLSGMVAGSKYRGEFEERIKRVVKE
;
A
#
# COMPACT_ATOMS: atom_id res chain seq x y z
N GLU A 1 0.64 29.27 -5.78
CA GLU A 1 1.28 29.42 -4.43
C GLU A 1 1.78 28.11 -3.82
N LEU A 2 0.98 27.01 -3.73
CA LEU A 2 1.42 25.70 -3.22
C LEU A 2 2.41 25.02 -4.18
N ILE A 3 2.19 25.12 -5.46
CA ILE A 3 3.05 24.59 -6.51
C ILE A 3 4.41 25.31 -6.47
N ASP A 4 4.42 26.62 -6.36
CA ASP A 4 5.64 27.43 -6.34
C ASP A 4 6.54 27.16 -5.13
N ARG A 5 5.96 26.71 -4.00
CA ARG A 5 6.71 26.31 -2.80
C ARG A 5 7.33 24.92 -2.88
N LEU A 6 6.78 24.05 -3.69
CA LEU A 6 7.20 22.65 -3.79
C LEU A 6 8.11 22.39 -5.00
N ILE A 7 8.08 23.26 -6.00
CA ILE A 7 8.98 23.21 -7.14
C ILE A 7 10.17 24.12 -6.84
N ALA A 8 11.34 23.54 -6.60
CA ALA A 8 12.57 24.32 -6.52
C ALA A 8 12.76 25.09 -7.85
N PRO A 9 13.17 26.38 -7.81
CA PRO A 9 13.45 27.10 -9.03
C PRO A 9 14.52 26.34 -9.84
N GLY A 10 14.12 25.91 -11.02
CA GLY A 10 15.01 25.20 -11.93
C GLY A 10 16.21 26.08 -12.24
N GLY A 11 17.41 25.62 -11.94
CA GLY A 11 18.63 26.31 -12.35
C GLY A 11 18.61 26.48 -13.86
N ASN A 12 18.88 27.70 -14.34
CA ASN A 12 19.00 28.03 -15.76
C ASN A 12 20.14 27.24 -16.39
N THR A 13 19.87 26.04 -16.88
CA THR A 13 20.68 25.40 -17.90
C THR A 13 19.97 25.59 -19.22
N VAL A 14 20.37 26.64 -19.92
CA VAL A 14 20.03 26.84 -21.31
C VAL A 14 20.78 25.76 -22.11
N THR A 15 20.11 24.69 -22.41
CA THR A 15 20.58 23.70 -23.37
C THR A 15 19.73 23.84 -24.64
N GLU A 16 20.36 24.25 -25.75
CA GLU A 16 19.76 24.40 -27.09
C GLU A 16 19.41 23.05 -27.75
N SER A 17 19.02 22.06 -27.00
CA SER A 17 18.47 20.81 -27.52
C SER A 17 17.03 20.67 -27.03
N ARG A 18 16.15 20.15 -27.88
CA ARG A 18 14.75 19.88 -27.58
C ARG A 18 14.64 19.40 -26.13
N PRO A 19 13.76 20.03 -25.31
CA PRO A 19 13.62 19.65 -23.91
C PRO A 19 13.28 18.16 -23.84
N ASP A 20 14.25 17.39 -23.43
CA ASP A 20 14.06 15.95 -23.24
C ASP A 20 13.32 15.73 -21.92
N TYR A 21 12.51 14.71 -21.86
CA TYR A 21 11.77 14.37 -20.65
C TYR A 21 12.73 14.02 -19.50
N THR A 22 12.41 14.47 -18.30
CA THR A 22 13.14 14.03 -17.12
C THR A 22 13.03 12.49 -16.97
N PRO A 23 14.00 11.83 -16.34
CA PRO A 23 13.94 10.38 -16.13
C PRO A 23 12.65 9.92 -15.43
N ARG A 24 12.08 10.79 -14.59
CA ARG A 24 10.81 10.52 -13.91
C ARG A 24 9.62 10.58 -14.86
N VAL A 25 9.57 11.57 -15.75
CA VAL A 25 8.51 11.66 -16.76
C VAL A 25 8.54 10.45 -17.70
N ARG A 26 9.74 9.99 -18.11
CA ARG A 26 9.87 8.78 -18.91
C ARG A 26 9.27 7.57 -18.21
N ARG A 27 9.56 7.37 -16.92
CA ARG A 27 8.96 6.29 -16.11
C ARG A 27 7.44 6.40 -16.03
N VAL A 28 6.91 7.61 -15.83
CA VAL A 28 5.46 7.82 -15.82
C VAL A 28 4.84 7.44 -17.15
N LEU A 29 5.45 7.78 -18.28
CA LEU A 29 4.95 7.41 -19.59
C LEU A 29 5.00 5.90 -19.83
N GLU A 30 6.12 5.25 -19.51
CA GLU A 30 6.28 3.79 -19.59
C GLU A 30 5.22 3.06 -18.70
N ASN A 31 5.02 3.55 -17.47
CA ASN A 31 3.99 3.02 -16.59
C ASN A 31 2.59 3.24 -17.16
N ALA A 32 2.32 4.37 -17.80
CA ALA A 32 1.02 4.65 -18.42
C ALA A 32 0.73 3.71 -19.59
N GLU A 33 1.75 3.38 -20.40
CA GLU A 33 1.65 2.38 -21.46
C GLU A 33 1.36 0.98 -20.89
N ALA A 34 2.06 0.61 -19.82
CA ALA A 34 1.84 -0.67 -19.14
C ALA A 34 0.41 -0.76 -18.56
N GLU A 35 -0.10 0.33 -17.99
CA GLU A 35 -1.49 0.37 -17.50
C GLU A 35 -2.50 0.28 -18.64
N ALA A 36 -2.28 0.99 -19.75
CA ALA A 36 -3.14 0.90 -20.92
C ALA A 36 -3.20 -0.53 -21.47
N ALA A 37 -2.06 -1.22 -21.51
CA ALA A 37 -1.99 -2.62 -21.90
C ALA A 37 -2.74 -3.53 -20.90
N ARG A 38 -2.59 -3.27 -19.59
CA ARG A 38 -3.30 -4.00 -18.52
C ARG A 38 -4.82 -3.90 -18.65
N PHE A 39 -5.33 -2.70 -18.95
CA PHE A 39 -6.76 -2.45 -19.16
C PHE A 39 -7.23 -2.74 -20.58
N LYS A 40 -6.37 -3.34 -21.42
CA LYS A 40 -6.68 -3.67 -22.82
C LYS A 40 -7.18 -2.46 -23.63
N SER A 41 -6.74 -1.27 -23.23
CA SER A 41 -7.08 -0.03 -23.94
C SER A 41 -6.29 0.08 -25.24
N ARG A 42 -6.91 0.59 -26.32
CA ARG A 42 -6.27 0.76 -27.63
C ARG A 42 -5.24 1.90 -27.65
N ALA A 43 -5.33 2.82 -26.72
CA ALA A 43 -4.47 3.99 -26.62
C ALA A 43 -4.27 4.39 -25.16
N VAL A 44 -3.18 5.09 -24.87
CA VAL A 44 -2.94 5.68 -23.55
C VAL A 44 -3.83 6.91 -23.41
N GLY A 45 -4.79 6.85 -22.47
CA GLY A 45 -5.66 7.99 -22.13
C GLY A 45 -5.15 8.74 -20.90
N THR A 46 -5.83 9.82 -20.56
CA THR A 46 -5.54 10.66 -19.39
C THR A 46 -5.68 9.90 -18.07
N GLU A 47 -6.59 8.96 -18.01
CA GLU A 47 -6.81 8.03 -16.90
C GLU A 47 -5.57 7.16 -16.63
N HIS A 48 -4.94 6.63 -17.67
CA HIS A 48 -3.72 5.81 -17.55
C HIS A 48 -2.53 6.67 -17.08
N LEU A 49 -2.41 7.91 -17.57
CA LEU A 49 -1.41 8.87 -17.12
C LEU A 49 -1.60 9.22 -15.65
N LEU A 50 -2.83 9.48 -15.22
CA LEU A 50 -3.13 9.79 -13.83
C LEU A 50 -2.81 8.62 -12.91
N ILE A 51 -3.19 7.40 -13.30
CA ILE A 51 -2.83 6.17 -12.57
C ILE A 51 -1.30 6.04 -12.46
N ALA A 52 -0.56 6.27 -13.55
CA ALA A 52 0.89 6.19 -13.55
C ALA A 52 1.53 7.23 -12.62
N ILE A 53 1.00 8.45 -12.57
CA ILE A 53 1.43 9.50 -11.63
C ILE A 53 1.15 9.09 -10.19
N LEU A 54 -0.03 8.54 -9.89
CA LEU A 54 -0.39 8.10 -8.53
C LEU A 54 0.47 6.94 -8.05
N LYS A 55 0.98 6.11 -8.95
CA LYS A 55 1.90 5.02 -8.66
C LYS A 55 3.33 5.48 -8.34
N GLU A 56 3.72 6.67 -8.80
CA GLU A 56 5.03 7.25 -8.51
C GLU A 56 4.98 7.98 -7.16
N SER A 57 5.30 7.26 -6.08
CA SER A 57 5.19 7.75 -4.69
C SER A 57 6.03 9.00 -4.38
N ASP A 58 7.17 9.18 -5.08
CA ASP A 58 8.06 10.32 -4.88
C ASP A 58 7.77 11.49 -5.83
N CYS A 59 6.64 11.45 -6.54
CA CYS A 59 6.24 12.52 -7.45
C CYS A 59 5.72 13.74 -6.69
N VAL A 60 6.13 14.94 -7.12
CA VAL A 60 5.63 16.21 -6.56
C VAL A 60 4.11 16.29 -6.68
N ALA A 61 3.53 15.80 -7.79
CA ALA A 61 2.09 15.78 -8.00
C ALA A 61 1.36 14.94 -6.93
N THR A 62 1.88 13.75 -6.61
CA THR A 62 1.31 12.88 -5.57
C THR A 62 1.38 13.55 -4.18
N ARG A 63 2.49 14.22 -3.88
CA ARG A 63 2.66 15.00 -2.64
C ARG A 63 1.71 16.19 -2.56
N LEU A 64 1.47 16.89 -3.69
CA LEU A 64 0.49 17.96 -3.78
C LEU A 64 -0.93 17.47 -3.50
N LEU A 65 -1.35 16.39 -4.16
CA LEU A 65 -2.67 15.79 -3.94
C LEU A 65 -2.87 15.44 -2.48
N PHE A 66 -1.83 14.90 -1.85
CA PHE A 66 -1.84 14.57 -0.43
C PHE A 66 -1.98 15.83 0.46
N THR A 67 -1.20 16.89 0.18
CA THR A 67 -1.27 18.17 0.93
C THR A 67 -2.66 18.82 0.80
N MET A 68 -3.37 18.54 -0.29
CA MET A 68 -4.76 18.97 -0.51
C MET A 68 -5.79 18.08 0.23
N GLY A 69 -5.34 17.09 0.99
CA GLY A 69 -6.21 16.17 1.73
C GLY A 69 -6.91 15.12 0.85
N ILE A 70 -6.43 14.91 -0.39
CA ILE A 70 -6.99 13.92 -1.30
C ILE A 70 -6.45 12.54 -0.94
N ASN A 71 -7.35 11.62 -0.60
CA ASN A 71 -6.99 10.23 -0.40
C ASN A 71 -6.71 9.56 -1.76
N ILE A 72 -5.45 9.21 -1.99
CA ILE A 72 -4.96 8.63 -3.24
C ILE A 72 -5.69 7.32 -3.58
N GLN A 73 -6.02 6.50 -2.58
CA GLN A 73 -6.72 5.23 -2.78
C GLN A 73 -8.15 5.44 -3.24
N LYS A 74 -8.86 6.42 -2.64
CA LYS A 74 -10.22 6.78 -3.08
C LYS A 74 -10.20 7.35 -4.49
N LEU A 75 -9.19 8.17 -4.81
CA LEU A 75 -9.02 8.72 -6.14
C LEU A 75 -8.73 7.61 -7.17
N TYR A 76 -7.85 6.67 -6.85
CA TYR A 76 -7.55 5.52 -7.68
C TYR A 76 -8.80 4.65 -7.94
N GLY A 77 -9.56 4.33 -6.88
CA GLY A 77 -10.83 3.61 -7.01
C GLY A 77 -11.87 4.36 -7.86
N ALA A 78 -11.96 5.68 -7.73
CA ALA A 78 -12.85 6.51 -8.55
C ALA A 78 -12.46 6.49 -10.03
N ILE A 79 -11.16 6.51 -10.34
CA ILE A 79 -10.65 6.41 -11.71
C ILE A 79 -11.02 5.04 -12.31
N LEU A 80 -10.80 3.93 -11.58
CA LEU A 80 -11.17 2.59 -12.04
C LEU A 80 -12.66 2.48 -12.32
N THR A 81 -13.49 3.04 -11.43
CA THR A 81 -14.94 3.06 -11.62
C THR A 81 -15.33 3.87 -12.87
N ALA A 82 -14.67 5.01 -13.10
CA ALA A 82 -14.90 5.84 -14.28
C ALA A 82 -14.47 5.15 -15.58
N MET A 83 -13.47 4.28 -15.54
CA MET A 83 -13.02 3.46 -16.67
C MET A 83 -13.94 2.25 -16.93
N GLY A 84 -14.98 2.03 -16.11
CA GLY A 84 -15.89 0.89 -16.21
C GLY A 84 -15.33 -0.41 -15.66
N GLU A 85 -14.18 -0.35 -15.01
CA GLU A 85 -13.61 -1.46 -14.24
C GLU A 85 -14.19 -1.41 -12.82
N ALA A 86 -14.82 -2.50 -12.40
CA ALA A 86 -15.22 -2.61 -10.99
C ALA A 86 -13.95 -2.50 -10.13
N PRO A 87 -13.89 -1.62 -9.12
CA PRO A 87 -12.81 -1.65 -8.16
C PRO A 87 -12.74 -3.06 -7.62
N LEU A 88 -11.53 -3.61 -7.51
CA LEU A 88 -11.29 -4.90 -6.87
C LEU A 88 -11.77 -4.77 -5.41
N GLN A 89 -13.07 -4.88 -5.21
CA GLN A 89 -13.68 -5.05 -3.91
C GLN A 89 -13.38 -6.48 -3.48
N GLY A 90 -12.45 -6.62 -2.56
CA GLY A 90 -12.49 -7.75 -1.66
C GLY A 90 -13.86 -7.78 -1.02
N GLY A 91 -14.62 -8.81 -1.34
CA GLY A 91 -15.99 -9.12 -1.01
C GLY A 91 -16.72 -8.26 0.03
N ALA A 92 -17.72 -7.53 -0.43
CA ALA A 92 -18.89 -7.21 0.39
C ALA A 92 -20.10 -7.19 -0.54
N SER A 93 -20.83 -8.30 -0.58
CA SER A 93 -22.15 -8.42 -1.16
C SER A 93 -23.10 -7.53 -0.38
N GLY A 94 -23.53 -6.45 -1.01
CA GLY A 94 -24.59 -5.60 -0.47
C GLY A 94 -25.95 -6.24 -0.70
N ASN A 95 -26.66 -6.56 0.37
CA ASN A 95 -28.09 -6.72 0.32
C ASN A 95 -28.74 -5.58 1.14
N ALA A 96 -29.43 -4.71 0.45
CA ALA A 96 -30.26 -3.69 1.05
C ALA A 96 -31.50 -4.36 1.68
N ASN A 97 -31.65 -4.25 2.99
CA ASN A 97 -33.01 -4.23 3.55
C ASN A 97 -33.06 -3.39 4.84
N THR A 98 -34.08 -2.58 4.89
CA THR A 98 -34.47 -1.60 5.87
C THR A 98 -34.82 -2.21 7.24
N GLY A 99 -34.36 -1.54 8.32
CA GLY A 99 -35.17 -1.42 9.53
C GLY A 99 -34.61 -1.97 10.85
N ARG A 100 -34.45 -1.06 11.80
CA ARG A 100 -34.54 -1.20 13.26
C ARG A 100 -33.34 -1.69 14.08
N GLY A 101 -32.83 -0.75 14.90
CA GLY A 101 -32.48 -0.97 16.32
C GLY A 101 -31.03 -1.33 16.63
N PRO A 102 -30.43 -0.71 17.67
CA PRO A 102 -29.05 -0.97 18.04
C PRO A 102 -28.96 -2.27 18.84
N GLN A 103 -28.37 -3.29 18.27
CA GLN A 103 -27.90 -4.46 19.02
C GLN A 103 -26.41 -4.69 18.69
N THR A 104 -25.58 -4.37 19.67
CA THR A 104 -24.25 -4.91 19.86
C THR A 104 -24.28 -6.44 19.74
N ARG A 105 -23.86 -6.96 18.61
CA ARG A 105 -23.41 -8.35 18.50
C ARG A 105 -22.22 -8.36 17.55
N GLY A 106 -21.03 -8.62 18.14
CA GLY A 106 -19.84 -8.99 17.41
C GLY A 106 -20.18 -10.17 16.51
N GLY A 107 -20.28 -9.90 15.21
CA GLY A 107 -20.31 -10.94 14.19
C GLY A 107 -18.92 -11.55 14.16
N ALA A 108 -18.76 -12.74 14.70
CA ALA A 108 -17.60 -13.57 14.45
C ALA A 108 -17.58 -13.88 12.94
N GLN A 109 -16.87 -13.09 12.16
CA GLN A 109 -16.32 -13.56 10.92
C GLN A 109 -15.38 -14.70 11.33
N THR A 110 -15.66 -15.91 10.90
CA THR A 110 -14.76 -17.04 11.01
C THR A 110 -13.55 -16.71 10.14
N SER A 111 -12.57 -16.04 10.74
CA SER A 111 -11.30 -15.77 10.10
C SER A 111 -10.59 -17.11 9.90
N GLU A 112 -9.96 -17.28 8.75
CA GLU A 112 -9.14 -18.47 8.46
C GLU A 112 -7.93 -18.57 9.41
N THR A 113 -7.62 -17.49 10.15
CA THR A 113 -6.47 -17.33 11.02
C THR A 113 -6.83 -16.74 12.39
N PRO A 114 -7.63 -17.45 13.23
CA PRO A 114 -8.15 -16.89 14.47
C PRO A 114 -7.07 -16.63 15.54
N ALA A 115 -6.02 -17.43 15.60
CA ALA A 115 -4.93 -17.24 16.56
C ALA A 115 -4.03 -16.06 16.16
N LEU A 116 -3.79 -15.90 14.86
CA LEU A 116 -3.05 -14.75 14.34
C LEU A 116 -3.81 -13.44 14.60
N ASP A 117 -5.11 -13.39 14.29
CA ASP A 117 -5.93 -12.19 14.41
C ASP A 117 -6.08 -11.71 15.88
N GLN A 118 -5.95 -12.62 16.85
CA GLN A 118 -6.00 -12.27 18.28
C GLN A 118 -4.79 -11.44 18.74
N TYR A 119 -3.61 -11.67 18.17
CA TYR A 119 -2.33 -11.06 18.58
C TYR A 119 -1.69 -10.19 17.52
N SER A 120 -2.46 -9.83 16.50
CA SER A 120 -1.91 -9.10 15.36
C SER A 120 -2.79 -7.95 14.90
N ARG A 121 -2.17 -7.04 14.14
CA ARG A 121 -2.83 -5.95 13.45
C ARG A 121 -2.56 -6.06 11.95
N ASP A 122 -3.59 -6.18 11.14
CA ASP A 122 -3.48 -6.25 9.70
C ASP A 122 -3.26 -4.86 9.09
N LEU A 123 -2.03 -4.60 8.65
CA LEU A 123 -1.68 -3.34 7.98
C LEU A 123 -2.28 -3.25 6.57
N THR A 124 -2.45 -4.38 5.89
CA THR A 124 -3.01 -4.41 4.52
C THR A 124 -4.48 -4.02 4.52
N GLU A 125 -5.23 -4.48 5.52
CA GLU A 125 -6.62 -4.07 5.71
C GLU A 125 -6.73 -2.59 6.06
N LEU A 126 -5.93 -2.12 7.02
CA LEU A 126 -5.86 -0.70 7.37
C LEU A 126 -5.45 0.19 6.20
N ALA A 127 -4.57 -0.31 5.33
CA ALA A 127 -4.20 0.39 4.10
C ALA A 127 -5.38 0.49 3.13
N ARG A 128 -6.16 -0.58 2.96
CA ARG A 128 -7.37 -0.58 2.11
C ARG A 128 -8.44 0.38 2.63
N GLU A 129 -8.57 0.47 3.94
CA GLU A 129 -9.49 1.39 4.60
C GLU A 129 -9.00 2.85 4.60
N GLY A 130 -7.75 3.09 4.19
CA GLY A 130 -7.12 4.42 4.20
C GLY A 130 -6.82 4.96 5.59
N LYS A 131 -6.62 4.08 6.57
CA LYS A 131 -6.34 4.42 7.97
C LYS A 131 -4.85 4.53 8.30
N LEU A 132 -3.97 4.23 7.33
CA LEU A 132 -2.53 4.39 7.50
C LEU A 132 -2.06 5.76 7.03
N ASP A 133 -1.12 6.32 7.74
CA ASP A 133 -0.45 7.55 7.34
C ASP A 133 0.39 7.33 6.07
N PRO A 134 0.47 8.31 5.18
CA PRO A 134 1.26 8.19 3.97
C PRO A 134 2.75 8.18 4.29
N VAL A 135 3.44 7.25 3.67
CA VAL A 135 4.88 7.12 3.80
C VAL A 135 5.57 7.93 2.72
N VAL A 136 6.36 8.93 3.14
CA VAL A 136 7.08 9.84 2.24
C VAL A 136 8.58 9.61 2.37
N GLY A 137 9.29 9.61 1.23
CA GLY A 137 10.75 9.57 1.18
C GLY A 137 11.39 8.21 1.46
N ARG A 138 10.60 7.11 1.51
CA ARG A 138 11.08 5.73 1.76
C ARG A 138 10.86 4.79 0.58
N GLY A 139 10.72 5.35 -0.62
CA GLY A 139 10.43 4.57 -1.82
C GLY A 139 11.47 3.50 -2.14
N GLN A 140 12.77 3.82 -1.96
CA GLN A 140 13.88 2.91 -2.26
C GLN A 140 13.96 1.75 -1.26
N GLU A 141 13.78 2.03 0.03
CA GLU A 141 13.81 1.02 1.08
C GLU A 141 12.63 0.05 0.95
N ILE A 142 11.42 0.57 0.66
CA ILE A 142 10.24 -0.25 0.41
C ILE A 142 10.46 -1.13 -0.83
N GLU A 143 11.00 -0.59 -1.91
CA GLU A 143 11.33 -1.35 -3.11
C GLU A 143 12.33 -2.46 -2.82
N ARG A 144 13.36 -2.17 -2.03
CA ARG A 144 14.34 -3.16 -1.60
C ARG A 144 13.71 -4.29 -0.78
N VAL A 145 12.79 -3.96 0.11
CA VAL A 145 12.02 -4.95 0.88
C VAL A 145 11.20 -5.83 -0.05
N ILE A 146 10.49 -5.25 -1.02
CA ILE A 146 9.70 -5.96 -2.03
C ILE A 146 10.59 -6.92 -2.83
N GLN A 147 11.76 -6.47 -3.28
CA GLN A 147 12.73 -7.32 -3.99
C GLN A 147 13.19 -8.52 -3.16
N ILE A 148 13.44 -8.32 -1.86
CA ILE A 148 13.86 -9.40 -0.96
C ILE A 148 12.71 -10.39 -0.74
N LEU A 149 11.50 -9.90 -0.47
CA LEU A 149 10.30 -10.73 -0.26
C LEU A 149 9.93 -11.55 -1.49
N SER A 150 10.24 -11.05 -2.69
CA SER A 150 9.96 -11.74 -3.96
C SER A 150 10.95 -12.87 -4.28
N ARG A 151 12.00 -13.07 -3.48
CA ARG A 151 12.97 -14.15 -3.67
C ARG A 151 12.36 -15.51 -3.29
N ARG A 152 12.83 -16.58 -3.92
CA ARG A 152 12.45 -17.95 -3.57
C ARG A 152 13.03 -18.42 -2.23
N THR A 153 14.23 -17.94 -1.89
CA THR A 153 14.96 -18.25 -0.65
C THR A 153 15.56 -16.98 -0.09
N LYS A 154 15.84 -16.96 1.22
CA LYS A 154 16.40 -15.78 1.92
C LYS A 154 15.53 -14.53 1.73
N ASN A 155 14.23 -14.71 1.84
CA ASN A 155 13.20 -13.70 1.63
C ASN A 155 12.78 -12.98 2.93
N ASN A 156 13.60 -13.02 3.98
CA ASN A 156 13.34 -12.37 5.26
C ASN A 156 14.14 -11.07 5.37
N PRO A 157 13.58 -9.90 5.03
CA PRO A 157 14.24 -8.62 5.20
C PRO A 157 14.35 -8.25 6.68
N CYS A 158 15.48 -7.67 7.07
CA CYS A 158 15.69 -7.10 8.39
C CYS A 158 15.96 -5.60 8.25
N LEU A 159 15.17 -4.77 8.94
CA LEU A 159 15.31 -3.32 8.96
C LEU A 159 16.14 -2.91 10.18
N ILE A 160 17.34 -2.39 9.94
CA ILE A 160 18.27 -1.95 10.96
C ILE A 160 18.35 -0.42 10.95
N GLY A 161 18.42 0.17 12.13
CA GLY A 161 18.56 1.62 12.30
C GLY A 161 18.22 2.06 13.72
N GLU A 162 18.49 3.31 14.03
CA GLU A 162 18.19 3.92 15.32
C GLU A 162 16.68 4.00 15.61
N PRO A 163 16.25 4.12 16.88
CA PRO A 163 14.86 4.40 17.21
C PRO A 163 14.36 5.68 16.51
N GLY A 164 13.11 5.67 16.06
CA GLY A 164 12.49 6.85 15.45
C GLY A 164 12.80 7.11 13.96
N VAL A 165 13.74 6.38 13.33
CA VAL A 165 14.09 6.58 11.91
C VAL A 165 13.02 6.10 10.92
N GLY A 166 11.88 5.60 11.37
CA GLY A 166 10.76 5.22 10.51
C GLY A 166 10.80 3.78 9.99
N LYS A 167 11.40 2.84 10.73
CA LYS A 167 11.39 1.40 10.35
C LYS A 167 9.98 0.84 10.18
N THR A 168 9.07 1.19 11.08
CA THR A 168 7.66 0.77 11.02
C THR A 168 6.95 1.36 9.80
N ALA A 169 7.25 2.62 9.45
CA ALA A 169 6.70 3.27 8.27
C ALA A 169 7.04 2.51 6.96
N ILE A 170 8.17 1.81 6.89
CA ILE A 170 8.50 0.97 5.73
C ILE A 170 7.52 -0.21 5.61
N ALA A 171 7.14 -0.84 6.72
CA ALA A 171 6.15 -1.92 6.72
C ALA A 171 4.74 -1.40 6.34
N GLU A 172 4.37 -0.22 6.82
CA GLU A 172 3.12 0.45 6.46
C GLU A 172 3.11 0.82 4.97
N GLY A 173 4.22 1.36 4.44
CA GLY A 173 4.36 1.66 3.02
C GLY A 173 4.32 0.42 2.13
N LEU A 174 4.86 -0.72 2.59
CA LEU A 174 4.70 -2.01 1.91
C LEU A 174 3.24 -2.42 1.85
N ALA A 175 2.51 -2.33 2.98
CA ALA A 175 1.09 -2.67 3.04
C ALA A 175 0.26 -1.78 2.10
N GLN A 176 0.57 -0.48 2.03
CA GLN A 176 -0.06 0.45 1.09
C GLN A 176 0.19 0.04 -0.37
N ARG A 177 1.43 -0.35 -0.74
CA ARG A 177 1.73 -0.80 -2.10
C ARG A 177 1.03 -2.10 -2.46
N ILE A 178 0.90 -3.04 -1.51
CA ILE A 178 0.12 -4.27 -1.71
C ILE A 178 -1.37 -3.93 -1.91
N ALA A 179 -1.94 -3.07 -1.07
CA ALA A 179 -3.32 -2.64 -1.17
C ALA A 179 -3.64 -1.94 -2.51
N LEU A 180 -2.67 -1.20 -3.07
CA LEU A 180 -2.75 -0.55 -4.38
C LEU A 180 -2.44 -1.50 -5.56
N GLY A 181 -2.00 -2.74 -5.28
CA GLY A 181 -1.57 -3.67 -6.31
C GLY A 181 -0.26 -3.28 -7.03
N ILE A 182 0.54 -2.38 -6.44
CA ILE A 182 1.82 -1.87 -6.99
C ILE A 182 2.97 -2.75 -6.51
N VAL A 183 2.81 -4.06 -6.63
CA VAL A 183 3.80 -5.06 -6.22
C VAL A 183 3.80 -6.22 -7.21
N PRO A 184 4.89 -7.00 -7.29
CA PRO A 184 4.93 -8.22 -8.09
C PRO A 184 3.83 -9.21 -7.71
N GLU A 185 3.39 -10.06 -8.65
CA GLU A 185 2.35 -11.06 -8.41
C GLU A 185 2.64 -11.99 -7.24
N THR A 186 3.93 -12.27 -7.00
CA THR A 186 4.37 -13.15 -5.90
C THR A 186 3.93 -12.70 -4.52
N ILE A 187 3.71 -11.38 -4.32
CA ILE A 187 3.33 -10.80 -3.03
C ILE A 187 2.02 -10.01 -3.08
N ARG A 188 1.36 -9.93 -4.23
CA ARG A 188 0.13 -9.13 -4.43
C ARG A 188 -1.01 -9.53 -3.51
N ASP A 189 -1.19 -10.83 -3.31
CA ASP A 189 -2.29 -11.39 -2.51
C ASP A 189 -1.87 -11.69 -1.07
N LYS A 190 -0.72 -11.17 -0.64
CA LYS A 190 -0.23 -11.37 0.72
C LYS A 190 -0.75 -10.29 1.66
N ARG A 191 -0.95 -10.68 2.91
CA ARG A 191 -1.28 -9.78 4.02
C ARG A 191 0.00 -9.36 4.73
N VAL A 192 0.09 -8.11 5.12
CA VAL A 192 1.14 -7.60 6.01
C VAL A 192 0.54 -7.44 7.40
N VAL A 193 1.01 -8.24 8.31
CA VAL A 193 0.46 -8.34 9.66
C VAL A 193 1.55 -8.00 10.68
N VAL A 194 1.26 -7.10 11.61
CA VAL A 194 2.16 -6.77 12.73
C VAL A 194 1.79 -7.65 13.91
N LEU A 195 2.75 -8.45 14.37
CA LEU A 195 2.56 -9.34 15.50
C LEU A 195 2.98 -8.68 16.81
N ASP A 196 2.08 -8.67 17.80
CA ASP A 196 2.39 -8.22 19.16
C ASP A 196 2.95 -9.38 20.02
N LEU A 197 4.26 -9.51 20.01
CA LEU A 197 4.95 -10.51 20.82
C LEU A 197 4.80 -10.26 22.33
N SER A 198 4.65 -8.99 22.74
CA SER A 198 4.50 -8.65 24.16
C SER A 198 3.14 -9.10 24.69
N GLY A 199 2.07 -8.90 23.91
CA GLY A 199 0.74 -9.39 24.21
C GLY A 199 0.68 -10.92 24.28
N MET A 200 1.44 -11.61 23.43
CA MET A 200 1.52 -13.08 23.44
C MET A 200 2.20 -13.63 24.69
N VAL A 201 3.19 -12.92 25.23
CA VAL A 201 3.89 -13.29 26.48
C VAL A 201 3.07 -12.99 27.71
N ALA A 202 2.39 -11.84 27.74
CA ALA A 202 1.68 -11.33 28.91
C ALA A 202 0.55 -12.24 29.44
N GLY A 203 0.01 -13.12 28.61
CA GLY A 203 -1.04 -14.07 29.02
C GLY A 203 -0.54 -15.49 29.31
N SER A 204 0.76 -15.77 29.25
CA SER A 204 1.30 -17.10 29.48
C SER A 204 1.87 -17.23 30.91
N LYS A 205 1.36 -18.19 31.68
CA LYS A 205 1.90 -18.51 33.00
C LYS A 205 3.16 -19.38 32.94
N TYR A 206 3.32 -20.12 31.86
CA TYR A 206 4.44 -21.05 31.64
C TYR A 206 5.09 -20.82 30.28
N ARG A 207 6.41 -21.00 30.22
CA ARG A 207 7.22 -20.84 29.00
C ARG A 207 6.71 -21.70 27.82
N GLY A 208 6.19 -22.90 28.11
CA GLY A 208 5.64 -23.80 27.09
C GLY A 208 4.40 -23.26 26.38
N GLU A 209 3.54 -22.51 27.10
CA GLU A 209 2.32 -21.91 26.51
C GLU A 209 2.67 -20.85 25.45
N PHE A 210 3.72 -20.08 25.69
CA PHE A 210 4.20 -19.08 24.72
C PHE A 210 4.76 -19.76 23.44
N GLU A 211 5.54 -20.81 23.61
CA GLU A 211 6.07 -21.57 22.47
C GLU A 211 4.96 -22.20 21.62
N GLU A 212 3.91 -22.73 22.28
CA GLU A 212 2.73 -23.27 21.55
C GLU A 212 1.95 -22.18 20.82
N ARG A 213 1.75 -21.00 21.43
CA ARG A 213 1.08 -19.87 20.78
C ARG A 213 1.84 -19.40 19.54
N ILE A 214 3.18 -19.23 19.62
CA ILE A 214 4.00 -18.89 18.47
C ILE A 214 3.89 -19.95 17.38
N LYS A 215 4.01 -21.24 17.73
CA LYS A 215 3.89 -22.33 16.75
C LYS A 215 2.54 -22.33 16.04
N ARG A 216 1.46 -22.02 16.76
CA ARG A 216 0.11 -21.92 16.19
C ARG A 216 0.01 -20.76 15.20
N VAL A 217 0.44 -19.56 15.62
CA VAL A 217 0.44 -18.36 14.78
C VAL A 217 1.30 -18.51 13.51
N VAL A 218 2.47 -19.17 13.63
CA VAL A 218 3.35 -19.41 12.47
C VAL A 218 2.78 -20.49 11.52
N LYS A 219 1.91 -21.36 12.01
CA LYS A 219 1.30 -22.43 11.20
C LYS A 219 0.07 -21.94 10.44
N GLU A 220 -0.63 -20.93 10.95
CA GLU A 220 -1.72 -20.22 10.27
C GLU A 220 -1.18 -19.32 9.15
#